data_1beedad5d825712fb02d512849c59c41
#
_entry.id   1beedad5d825712fb02d512849c59c41
#
_cell.length_a   1.000
_cell.length_b   1.000
_cell.length_c   1.000
_cell.angle_alpha   90.00
_cell.angle_beta   90.00
_cell.angle_gamma   90.00
#
_symmetry.space_group_name_H-M   'P 1'
#
loop_
_entity.id
_entity.type
_entity.pdbx_description
1 polymer ?
#
loop_
_entity_poly.entity_id
_entity_poly.type
_entity_poly.pdbx_seq_one_letter_code
_entity_poly.pdbx_strand_id
1 'polypeptide(L)'
;GISVEKSREMSDTLRSRTMKYPEVTYIMVQAGRNDDGTDPFTPSHFEVSIGIKPYDEWPNGKTKQDLIHELEEEYKTLPGFRVGFSQPMIDGVMDKIAGAHSELVVKVYGEDFRETRRIAEEITRALGTVKGAVDLDIDQEPPLPQLQIIMNRDAIARYGLNVSDVADLIEVAIGGKAIAQLYQGDRQYDITCKYKEEMRDTPEKIAGLMLTSSTGAKIPLSQVAEVKLSVGESTITREMNRRHLTVKLNLRGRDLASFLKEAQNVIDAKVDYDKSKYTVKWGGAFENQNRAYTRLSVILPLTLMCMFILLYATFGKFRQAGLVLSIVPLALFGGMLALNVRGMTLNVS
;
A
#
# COMPACT_ATOMS: atom_id res chain seq x y z
N GLY A 1 -7.73 13.21 -5.82
CA GLY A 1 -6.34 13.69 -5.71
C GLY A 1 -6.27 15.16 -5.42
N ILE A 2 -5.16 15.58 -4.89
CA ILE A 2 -4.84 16.98 -4.60
C ILE A 2 -3.60 17.40 -5.38
N SER A 3 -3.38 18.71 -5.55
CA SER A 3 -2.16 19.22 -6.17
C SER A 3 -0.95 19.09 -5.23
N VAL A 4 0.26 19.18 -5.77
CA VAL A 4 1.51 19.15 -4.99
C VAL A 4 1.55 20.33 -4.00
N GLU A 5 1.07 21.52 -4.41
CA GLU A 5 0.98 22.70 -3.56
C GLU A 5 0.05 22.46 -2.37
N LYS A 6 -1.11 21.82 -2.61
CA LYS A 6 -2.05 21.48 -1.54
C LYS A 6 -1.48 20.40 -0.61
N SER A 7 -0.74 19.43 -1.15
CA SER A 7 -0.03 18.43 -0.35
C SER A 7 0.99 19.09 0.59
N ARG A 8 1.73 20.09 0.10
CA ARG A 8 2.68 20.85 0.91
C ARG A 8 1.97 21.55 2.07
N GLU A 9 0.88 22.28 1.79
CA GLU A 9 0.08 22.96 2.83
C GLU A 9 -0.44 21.98 3.90
N MET A 10 -0.93 20.82 3.44
CA MET A 10 -1.40 19.75 4.33
C MET A 10 -0.26 19.13 5.15
N SER A 11 0.93 18.97 4.56
CA SER A 11 2.14 18.51 5.27
C SER A 11 2.54 19.47 6.37
N ASP A 12 2.52 20.78 6.10
CA ASP A 12 2.80 21.80 7.10
C ASP A 12 1.77 21.80 8.25
N THR A 13 0.51 21.49 7.92
CA THR A 13 -0.55 21.34 8.93
C THR A 13 -0.29 20.12 9.81
N LEU A 14 0.01 18.95 9.25
CA LEU A 14 0.37 17.74 10.00
C LEU A 14 1.57 18.00 10.91
N ARG A 15 2.62 18.63 10.36
CA ARG A 15 3.82 18.96 11.10
C ARG A 15 3.53 19.87 12.30
N SER A 16 2.78 20.95 12.09
CA SER A 16 2.47 21.90 13.14
C SER A 16 1.62 21.33 14.27
N ARG A 17 0.75 20.35 13.96
CA ARG A 17 -0.09 19.66 14.94
C ARG A 17 0.73 18.64 15.73
N THR A 18 1.50 17.80 15.04
CA THR A 18 2.31 16.74 15.67
C THR A 18 3.41 17.27 16.56
N MET A 19 4.07 18.37 16.18
CA MET A 19 5.14 19.00 16.97
C MET A 19 4.66 19.66 18.28
N LYS A 20 3.35 19.70 18.56
CA LYS A 20 2.84 20.14 19.86
C LYS A 20 3.03 19.14 20.98
N TYR A 21 3.25 17.89 20.64
CA TYR A 21 3.42 16.81 21.60
C TYR A 21 4.86 16.81 22.14
N PRO A 22 5.05 16.90 23.45
CA PRO A 22 6.40 17.02 24.05
C PRO A 22 7.26 15.77 23.86
N GLU A 23 6.64 14.62 23.58
CA GLU A 23 7.30 13.36 23.29
C GLU A 23 7.91 13.30 21.89
N VAL A 24 7.47 14.18 20.98
CA VAL A 24 7.93 14.21 19.59
C VAL A 24 9.20 15.03 19.46
N THR A 25 10.22 14.46 18.84
CA THR A 25 11.51 15.10 18.57
C THR A 25 11.53 15.74 17.19
N TYR A 26 11.05 15.02 16.19
CA TYR A 26 10.96 15.52 14.80
C TYR A 26 9.83 14.84 14.06
N ILE A 27 9.43 15.45 12.96
CA ILE A 27 8.51 14.89 11.99
C ILE A 27 9.06 15.12 10.58
N MET A 28 9.05 14.07 9.78
CA MET A 28 9.36 14.11 8.37
C MET A 28 8.15 13.62 7.58
N VAL A 29 7.74 14.40 6.59
CA VAL A 29 6.58 14.07 5.75
C VAL A 29 7.07 13.94 4.30
N GLN A 30 6.85 12.77 3.72
CA GLN A 30 6.99 12.51 2.30
C GLN A 30 5.60 12.56 1.68
N ALA A 31 5.39 13.38 0.66
CA ALA A 31 4.12 13.51 -0.06
C ALA A 31 4.30 13.02 -1.49
N GLY A 32 3.50 12.01 -1.88
CA GLY A 32 3.58 11.43 -3.21
C GLY A 32 4.77 10.50 -3.40
N ARG A 33 5.22 10.38 -4.65
CA ARG A 33 6.33 9.50 -5.02
C ARG A 33 7.69 10.16 -4.79
N ASN A 34 8.69 9.34 -4.58
CA ASN A 34 10.10 9.75 -4.57
C ASN A 34 10.62 10.09 -5.99
N ASP A 35 11.78 10.76 -6.05
CA ASP A 35 12.37 11.23 -7.31
C ASP A 35 12.78 10.08 -8.26
N ASP A 36 13.12 8.91 -7.73
CA ASP A 36 13.49 7.73 -8.52
C ASP A 36 12.27 6.99 -9.11
N GLY A 37 11.04 7.39 -8.71
CA GLY A 37 9.80 6.85 -9.23
C GLY A 37 9.49 5.41 -8.80
N THR A 38 10.17 4.89 -7.77
CA THR A 38 9.91 3.54 -7.24
C THR A 38 8.60 3.46 -6.48
N ASP A 39 8.16 4.56 -5.84
CA ASP A 39 6.87 4.64 -5.16
C ASP A 39 5.77 5.12 -6.11
N PRO A 40 4.74 4.32 -6.37
CA PRO A 40 3.67 4.66 -7.32
C PRO A 40 2.57 5.54 -6.74
N PHE A 41 2.88 6.35 -5.72
CA PHE A 41 1.90 7.16 -5.02
C PHE A 41 1.61 8.49 -5.68
N THR A 42 0.38 8.97 -5.54
CA THR A 42 -0.02 10.31 -5.97
C THR A 42 0.29 11.35 -4.89
N PRO A 43 0.23 12.66 -5.20
CA PRO A 43 0.44 13.71 -4.20
C PRO A 43 -0.51 13.67 -2.99
N SER A 44 -1.61 12.93 -3.06
CA SER A 44 -2.53 12.74 -1.93
C SER A 44 -2.08 11.70 -0.90
N HIS A 45 -1.04 10.94 -1.19
CA HIS A 45 -0.46 9.98 -0.26
C HIS A 45 0.65 10.62 0.58
N PHE A 46 0.61 10.38 1.89
CA PHE A 46 1.61 10.88 2.83
C PHE A 46 2.22 9.74 3.63
N GLU A 47 3.53 9.66 3.61
CA GLU A 47 4.28 8.84 4.56
C GLU A 47 4.90 9.78 5.61
N VAL A 48 4.59 9.50 6.88
CA VAL A 48 4.96 10.38 7.99
C VAL A 48 5.83 9.63 8.99
N SER A 49 7.10 10.00 9.04
CA SER A 49 8.02 9.49 10.06
C SER A 49 8.05 10.43 11.25
N ILE A 50 7.65 9.94 12.42
CA ILE A 50 7.63 10.68 13.68
C ILE A 50 8.74 10.12 14.58
N GLY A 51 9.75 10.94 14.85
CA GLY A 51 10.78 10.62 15.84
C GLY A 51 10.29 10.99 17.23
N ILE A 52 10.42 10.04 18.16
CA ILE A 52 10.02 10.21 19.55
C ILE A 52 11.25 10.24 20.45
N LYS A 53 11.13 10.93 21.60
CA LYS A 53 12.15 10.93 22.65
C LYS A 53 12.33 9.56 23.29
N PRO A 54 13.46 9.30 23.94
CA PRO A 54 13.61 8.13 24.81
C PRO A 54 12.50 8.06 25.86
N TYR A 55 12.04 6.85 26.19
CA TYR A 55 10.87 6.66 27.07
C TYR A 55 11.08 7.17 28.51
N ASP A 56 12.32 7.26 28.95
CA ASP A 56 12.71 7.83 30.27
C ASP A 56 12.49 9.35 30.37
N GLU A 57 12.38 10.02 29.23
CA GLU A 57 12.05 11.45 29.15
C GLU A 57 10.54 11.73 29.04
N TRP A 58 9.72 10.66 29.00
CA TRP A 58 8.27 10.81 28.86
C TRP A 58 7.60 11.12 30.20
N PRO A 59 6.43 11.78 30.21
CA PRO A 59 5.65 11.93 31.44
C PRO A 59 5.37 10.59 32.10
N ASN A 60 5.45 10.55 33.43
CA ASN A 60 5.26 9.33 34.20
C ASN A 60 3.95 8.61 33.86
N GLY A 61 4.06 7.34 33.48
CA GLY A 61 2.94 6.47 33.16
C GLY A 61 2.40 6.58 31.75
N LYS A 62 2.89 7.51 30.92
CA LYS A 62 2.48 7.61 29.51
C LYS A 62 3.18 6.55 28.66
N THR A 63 2.40 5.85 27.84
CA THR A 63 2.91 4.81 26.95
C THR A 63 2.87 5.25 25.48
N LYS A 64 3.55 4.52 24.62
CA LYS A 64 3.46 4.75 23.16
C LYS A 64 2.02 4.64 22.66
N GLN A 65 1.23 3.74 23.24
CA GLN A 65 -0.17 3.56 22.84
C GLN A 65 -1.03 4.77 23.19
N ASP A 66 -0.73 5.42 24.33
CA ASP A 66 -1.42 6.65 24.72
C ASP A 66 -1.11 7.79 23.74
N LEU A 67 0.16 7.93 23.32
CA LEU A 67 0.54 8.92 22.30
C LEU A 67 -0.12 8.64 20.94
N ILE A 68 -0.16 7.37 20.50
CA ILE A 68 -0.85 6.98 19.26
C ILE A 68 -2.33 7.36 19.35
N HIS A 69 -2.98 7.05 20.47
CA HIS A 69 -4.40 7.39 20.66
C HIS A 69 -4.66 8.89 20.62
N GLU A 70 -3.83 9.68 21.30
CA GLU A 70 -3.92 11.15 21.27
C GLU A 70 -3.73 11.71 19.86
N LEU A 71 -2.72 11.23 19.12
CA LEU A 71 -2.50 11.63 17.74
C LEU A 71 -3.65 11.20 16.81
N GLU A 72 -4.21 10.01 17.04
CA GLU A 72 -5.37 9.51 16.29
C GLU A 72 -6.59 10.42 16.47
N GLU A 73 -6.87 10.85 17.71
CA GLU A 73 -7.96 11.80 18.00
C GLU A 73 -7.68 13.21 17.42
N GLU A 74 -6.45 13.69 17.52
CA GLU A 74 -6.07 14.98 16.92
C GLU A 74 -6.25 14.94 15.39
N TYR A 75 -5.82 13.87 14.73
CA TYR A 75 -5.90 13.78 13.27
C TYR A 75 -7.32 13.55 12.74
N LYS A 76 -8.22 12.97 13.53
CA LYS A 76 -9.65 12.91 13.21
C LYS A 76 -10.29 14.29 13.05
N THR A 77 -9.71 15.30 13.68
CA THR A 77 -10.19 16.69 13.55
C THR A 77 -9.76 17.35 12.23
N LEU A 78 -8.81 16.77 11.52
CA LEU A 78 -8.29 17.29 10.25
C LEU A 78 -9.14 16.77 9.08
N PRO A 79 -9.82 17.65 8.33
CA PRO A 79 -10.64 17.23 7.22
C PRO A 79 -9.80 16.65 6.07
N GLY A 80 -10.29 15.55 5.50
CA GLY A 80 -9.68 14.93 4.32
C GLY A 80 -8.52 13.97 4.59
N PHE A 81 -8.11 13.78 5.85
CA PHE A 81 -7.10 12.79 6.22
C PHE A 81 -7.73 11.47 6.63
N ARG A 82 -7.14 10.39 6.15
CA ARG A 82 -7.30 9.03 6.67
C ARG A 82 -5.94 8.57 7.16
N VAL A 83 -5.81 8.28 8.44
CA VAL A 83 -4.52 8.03 9.07
C VAL A 83 -4.50 6.62 9.66
N GLY A 84 -3.44 5.88 9.38
CA GLY A 84 -3.10 4.63 10.03
C GLY A 84 -1.72 4.76 10.67
N PHE A 85 -1.50 4.09 11.80
CA PHE A 85 -0.21 4.07 12.49
C PHE A 85 0.49 2.74 12.33
N SER A 86 1.75 2.78 11.93
CA SER A 86 2.61 1.61 11.78
C SER A 86 3.98 1.82 12.45
N GLN A 87 4.86 0.86 12.30
CA GLN A 87 6.27 0.97 12.70
C GLN A 87 7.14 0.73 11.48
N PRO A 88 8.20 1.54 11.24
CA PRO A 88 8.97 1.47 10.00
C PRO A 88 9.50 0.07 9.66
N MET A 89 9.98 -0.68 10.66
CA MET A 89 10.50 -2.02 10.45
C MET A 89 9.41 -3.04 10.11
N ILE A 90 8.26 -2.96 10.79
CA ILE A 90 7.11 -3.85 10.56
C ILE A 90 6.48 -3.50 9.22
N ASP A 91 6.35 -2.22 8.93
CA ASP A 91 5.77 -1.67 7.71
C ASP A 91 6.52 -2.15 6.47
N GLY A 92 7.84 -1.97 6.43
CA GLY A 92 8.67 -2.44 5.32
C GLY A 92 8.70 -3.97 5.16
N VAL A 93 8.50 -4.74 6.24
CA VAL A 93 8.35 -6.19 6.18
C VAL A 93 6.97 -6.57 5.64
N MET A 94 5.90 -5.91 6.10
CA MET A 94 4.54 -6.19 5.67
C MET A 94 4.31 -5.80 4.21
N ASP A 95 4.88 -4.70 3.73
CA ASP A 95 4.84 -4.33 2.32
C ASP A 95 5.43 -5.44 1.43
N LYS A 96 6.59 -5.99 1.78
CA LYS A 96 7.23 -7.09 1.03
C LYS A 96 6.49 -8.42 1.12
N ILE A 97 5.77 -8.67 2.20
CA ILE A 97 5.09 -9.94 2.47
C ILE A 97 3.65 -9.91 1.96
N ALA A 98 2.92 -8.83 2.27
CA ALA A 98 1.51 -8.66 1.97
C ALA A 98 1.28 -7.86 0.69
N GLY A 99 2.27 -7.06 0.28
CA GLY A 99 2.15 -6.06 -0.77
C GLY A 99 1.24 -4.90 -0.37
N ALA A 100 1.14 -4.61 0.94
CA ALA A 100 0.46 -3.47 1.52
C ALA A 100 0.93 -3.24 2.96
N HIS A 101 0.86 -2.01 3.43
CA HIS A 101 1.26 -1.58 4.78
C HIS A 101 0.21 -1.95 5.83
N SER A 102 -0.08 -3.26 6.00
CA SER A 102 -1.11 -3.76 6.91
C SER A 102 -0.90 -5.23 7.27
N GLU A 103 -1.37 -5.64 8.46
CA GLU A 103 -1.25 -7.03 8.91
C GLU A 103 -2.06 -8.01 8.08
N LEU A 104 -3.24 -7.60 7.65
CA LEU A 104 -4.16 -8.41 6.85
C LEU A 104 -4.57 -7.67 5.60
N VAL A 105 -4.69 -8.42 4.53
CA VAL A 105 -5.18 -7.91 3.25
C VAL A 105 -6.18 -8.86 2.62
N VAL A 106 -7.16 -8.29 1.93
CA VAL A 106 -8.08 -9.02 1.06
C VAL A 106 -7.87 -8.51 -0.36
N LYS A 107 -7.33 -9.35 -1.23
CA LYS A 107 -7.06 -9.01 -2.63
C LYS A 107 -8.24 -9.43 -3.50
N VAL A 108 -8.80 -8.48 -4.23
CA VAL A 108 -9.91 -8.68 -5.17
C VAL A 108 -9.34 -8.61 -6.58
N TYR A 109 -9.26 -9.75 -7.25
CA TYR A 109 -8.75 -9.86 -8.62
C TYR A 109 -9.88 -9.76 -9.63
N GLY A 110 -9.69 -8.94 -10.66
CA GLY A 110 -10.64 -8.79 -11.75
C GLY A 110 -10.07 -7.91 -12.87
N GLU A 111 -10.65 -7.99 -14.06
CA GLU A 111 -10.21 -7.15 -15.20
C GLU A 111 -10.96 -5.82 -15.27
N ASP A 112 -12.24 -5.80 -14.90
CA ASP A 112 -13.04 -4.59 -14.85
C ASP A 112 -12.81 -3.88 -13.50
N PHE A 113 -12.17 -2.71 -13.56
CA PHE A 113 -11.86 -1.91 -12.37
C PHE A 113 -13.09 -1.39 -11.64
N ARG A 114 -14.16 -1.04 -12.35
CA ARG A 114 -15.37 -0.52 -11.71
C ARG A 114 -16.01 -1.57 -10.83
N GLU A 115 -16.13 -2.77 -11.36
CA GLU A 115 -16.71 -3.90 -10.64
C GLU A 115 -15.76 -4.39 -9.53
N THR A 116 -14.45 -4.47 -9.80
CA THR A 116 -13.46 -4.83 -8.78
C THR A 116 -13.49 -3.85 -7.60
N ARG A 117 -13.64 -2.54 -7.87
CA ARG A 117 -13.75 -1.50 -6.84
C ARG A 117 -15.07 -1.62 -6.08
N ARG A 118 -16.18 -1.85 -6.76
CA ARG A 118 -17.47 -2.10 -6.09
C ARG A 118 -17.37 -3.25 -5.08
N ILE A 119 -16.79 -4.38 -5.52
CA ILE A 119 -16.57 -5.55 -4.67
C ILE A 119 -15.66 -5.19 -3.48
N ALA A 120 -14.55 -4.50 -3.71
CA ALA A 120 -13.63 -4.10 -2.66
C ALA A 120 -14.29 -3.16 -1.63
N GLU A 121 -15.10 -2.21 -2.07
CA GLU A 121 -15.86 -1.30 -1.20
C GLU A 121 -16.94 -2.05 -0.39
N GLU A 122 -17.61 -3.03 -0.98
CA GLU A 122 -18.57 -3.87 -0.27
C GLU A 122 -17.87 -4.75 0.77
N ILE A 123 -16.71 -5.33 0.45
CA ILE A 123 -15.89 -6.07 1.40
C ILE A 123 -15.46 -5.16 2.55
N THR A 124 -14.99 -3.94 2.26
CA THR A 124 -14.59 -2.96 3.29
C THR A 124 -15.76 -2.64 4.23
N ARG A 125 -16.94 -2.37 3.67
CA ARG A 125 -18.16 -2.13 4.48
C ARG A 125 -18.58 -3.35 5.29
N ALA A 126 -18.50 -4.53 4.71
CA ALA A 126 -18.87 -5.79 5.38
C ALA A 126 -17.90 -6.09 6.54
N LEU A 127 -16.60 -5.96 6.33
CA LEU A 127 -15.57 -6.16 7.35
C LEU A 127 -15.63 -5.12 8.48
N GLY A 128 -16.07 -3.90 8.19
CA GLY A 128 -16.30 -2.87 9.21
C GLY A 128 -17.36 -3.25 10.25
N THR A 129 -18.20 -4.26 9.97
CA THR A 129 -19.17 -4.79 10.95
C THR A 129 -18.59 -5.89 11.84
N VAL A 130 -17.38 -6.38 11.54
CA VAL A 130 -16.72 -7.47 12.28
C VAL A 130 -15.88 -6.89 13.42
N LYS A 131 -16.14 -7.34 14.64
CA LYS A 131 -15.40 -6.85 15.82
C LYS A 131 -13.92 -7.19 15.73
N GLY A 132 -13.08 -6.19 15.94
CA GLY A 132 -11.62 -6.31 15.93
C GLY A 132 -10.98 -5.78 14.66
N ALA A 133 -11.73 -5.57 13.57
CA ALA A 133 -11.21 -4.90 12.38
C ALA A 133 -11.01 -3.40 12.63
N VAL A 134 -9.81 -2.92 12.38
CA VAL A 134 -9.44 -1.49 12.46
C VAL A 134 -8.64 -1.09 11.22
N ASP A 135 -8.52 0.21 10.99
CA ASP A 135 -7.75 0.78 9.88
C ASP A 135 -8.15 0.23 8.50
N LEU A 136 -9.45 -0.05 8.34
CA LEU A 136 -10.03 -0.59 7.11
C LEU A 136 -10.01 0.46 6.01
N ASP A 137 -9.31 0.16 4.93
CA ASP A 137 -9.32 1.00 3.72
C ASP A 137 -8.96 0.18 2.47
N ILE A 138 -9.20 0.76 1.29
CA ILE A 138 -8.68 0.24 0.03
C ILE A 138 -7.31 0.88 -0.18
N ASP A 139 -6.28 0.06 -0.35
CA ASP A 139 -4.90 0.50 -0.46
C ASP A 139 -4.66 1.39 -1.69
N GLN A 140 -5.26 1.03 -2.82
CA GLN A 140 -5.21 1.83 -4.02
C GLN A 140 -6.10 3.07 -3.89
N GLU A 141 -5.54 4.23 -4.19
CA GLU A 141 -6.27 5.49 -4.19
C GLU A 141 -7.52 5.44 -5.09
N PRO A 142 -8.54 6.25 -4.77
CA PRO A 142 -9.74 6.35 -5.62
C PRO A 142 -9.40 6.85 -7.02
N PRO A 143 -10.26 6.57 -8.01
CA PRO A 143 -10.12 7.09 -9.37
C PRO A 143 -9.97 8.61 -9.39
N LEU A 144 -9.07 9.09 -10.22
CA LEU A 144 -8.73 10.51 -10.34
C LEU A 144 -9.16 11.09 -11.69
N PRO A 145 -9.51 12.38 -11.74
CA PRO A 145 -9.61 13.09 -13.01
C PRO A 145 -8.24 13.09 -13.71
N GLN A 146 -8.24 12.66 -14.96
CA GLN A 146 -7.05 12.58 -15.81
C GLN A 146 -7.31 13.32 -17.10
N LEU A 147 -6.35 14.11 -17.55
CA LEU A 147 -6.37 14.67 -18.89
C LEU A 147 -5.86 13.62 -19.88
N GLN A 148 -6.73 13.15 -20.74
CA GLN A 148 -6.39 12.23 -21.82
C GLN A 148 -6.21 12.97 -23.12
N ILE A 149 -5.10 12.74 -23.81
CA ILE A 149 -4.81 13.25 -25.13
C ILE A 149 -4.69 12.06 -26.08
N ILE A 150 -5.76 11.84 -26.86
CA ILE A 150 -5.86 10.70 -27.76
C ILE A 150 -5.48 11.14 -29.16
N MET A 151 -4.31 10.72 -29.62
CA MET A 151 -3.78 11.08 -30.93
C MET A 151 -4.52 10.36 -32.06
N ASN A 152 -4.94 11.13 -33.08
CA ASN A 152 -5.52 10.62 -34.32
C ASN A 152 -4.41 10.46 -35.36
N ARG A 153 -3.94 9.24 -35.57
CA ARG A 153 -2.82 8.93 -36.45
C ARG A 153 -3.10 9.29 -37.93
N ASP A 154 -4.35 9.12 -38.40
CA ASP A 154 -4.73 9.44 -39.75
C ASP A 154 -4.75 10.95 -39.98
N ALA A 155 -5.20 11.73 -39.01
CA ALA A 155 -5.15 13.18 -39.05
C ALA A 155 -3.69 13.68 -39.02
N ILE A 156 -2.84 13.12 -38.14
CA ILE A 156 -1.42 13.45 -38.04
C ILE A 156 -0.75 13.25 -39.41
N ALA A 157 -0.93 12.09 -40.04
CA ALA A 157 -0.38 11.79 -41.35
C ALA A 157 -0.87 12.74 -42.43
N ARG A 158 -2.16 13.08 -42.40
CA ARG A 158 -2.80 13.99 -43.39
C ARG A 158 -2.20 15.41 -43.36
N TYR A 159 -1.80 15.88 -42.17
CA TYR A 159 -1.13 17.18 -41.99
C TYR A 159 0.39 17.12 -42.18
N GLY A 160 0.94 15.98 -42.58
CA GLY A 160 2.39 15.81 -42.77
C GLY A 160 3.21 15.95 -41.47
N LEU A 161 2.62 15.54 -40.35
CA LEU A 161 3.24 15.49 -39.05
C LEU A 161 3.63 14.05 -38.69
N ASN A 162 4.62 13.87 -37.77
CA ASN A 162 4.90 12.60 -37.19
C ASN A 162 4.24 12.50 -35.80
N VAL A 163 3.96 11.29 -35.36
CA VAL A 163 3.43 11.04 -34.02
C VAL A 163 4.41 11.55 -32.94
N SER A 164 5.72 11.45 -33.19
CA SER A 164 6.77 11.99 -32.32
C SER A 164 6.66 13.50 -32.13
N ASP A 165 6.36 14.25 -33.18
CA ASP A 165 6.25 15.72 -33.11
C ASP A 165 5.09 16.14 -32.18
N VAL A 166 3.98 15.40 -32.25
CA VAL A 166 2.83 15.59 -31.37
C VAL A 166 3.17 15.20 -29.93
N ALA A 167 3.87 14.07 -29.74
CA ALA A 167 4.29 13.62 -28.41
C ALA A 167 5.28 14.60 -27.77
N ASP A 168 6.26 15.08 -28.52
CA ASP A 168 7.25 16.07 -28.06
C ASP A 168 6.57 17.39 -27.65
N LEU A 169 5.59 17.88 -28.42
CA LEU A 169 4.83 19.06 -28.02
C LEU A 169 4.12 18.84 -26.68
N ILE A 170 3.46 17.70 -26.51
CA ILE A 170 2.72 17.37 -25.28
C ILE A 170 3.70 17.27 -24.12
N GLU A 171 4.82 16.60 -24.29
CA GLU A 171 5.88 16.45 -23.26
C GLU A 171 6.40 17.84 -22.84
N VAL A 172 6.81 18.66 -23.80
CA VAL A 172 7.32 20.02 -23.54
C VAL A 172 6.27 20.90 -22.90
N ALA A 173 5.05 20.87 -23.42
CA ALA A 173 3.99 21.77 -22.97
C ALA A 173 3.54 21.45 -21.52
N ILE A 174 3.32 20.18 -21.21
CA ILE A 174 2.70 19.76 -19.96
C ILE A 174 3.74 19.31 -18.92
N GLY A 175 4.56 18.33 -19.25
CA GLY A 175 5.55 17.73 -18.35
C GLY A 175 6.79 18.61 -18.17
N GLY A 176 7.23 19.20 -19.23
CA GLY A 176 8.54 19.80 -19.37
C GLY A 176 9.57 18.77 -19.87
N LYS A 177 10.36 19.16 -20.89
CA LYS A 177 11.41 18.33 -21.45
C LYS A 177 12.78 18.88 -21.08
N ALA A 178 13.64 18.04 -20.55
CA ALA A 178 15.03 18.39 -20.33
C ALA A 178 15.72 18.57 -21.68
N ILE A 179 16.24 19.78 -21.95
CA ILE A 179 16.89 20.15 -23.23
C ILE A 179 18.40 20.19 -23.10
N ALA A 180 18.92 20.35 -21.88
CA ALA A 180 20.35 20.36 -21.56
C ALA A 180 20.57 20.04 -20.09
N GLN A 181 21.82 19.82 -19.72
CA GLN A 181 22.25 19.58 -18.35
C GLN A 181 23.34 20.57 -17.96
N LEU A 182 23.23 21.14 -16.76
CA LEU A 182 24.24 21.99 -16.15
C LEU A 182 24.99 21.17 -15.10
N TYR A 183 26.29 21.08 -15.26
CA TYR A 183 27.18 20.45 -14.28
C TYR A 183 27.83 21.52 -13.39
N GLN A 184 27.65 21.37 -12.08
CA GLN A 184 28.23 22.24 -11.07
C GLN A 184 28.95 21.42 -10.01
N GLY A 185 30.25 21.20 -10.20
CA GLY A 185 31.01 20.23 -9.42
C GLY A 185 30.47 18.82 -9.63
N ASP A 186 30.14 18.12 -8.55
CA ASP A 186 29.54 16.77 -8.56
C ASP A 186 28.01 16.76 -8.75
N ARG A 187 27.42 17.93 -8.89
CA ARG A 187 25.95 18.06 -9.05
C ARG A 187 25.59 18.27 -10.51
N GLN A 188 24.51 17.59 -10.91
CA GLN A 188 23.94 17.67 -12.24
C GLN A 188 22.51 18.23 -12.13
N TYR A 189 22.21 19.24 -12.95
CA TYR A 189 20.90 19.89 -12.99
C TYR A 189 20.36 19.87 -14.41
N ASP A 190 19.10 19.43 -14.57
CA ASP A 190 18.43 19.49 -15.86
C ASP A 190 17.92 20.90 -16.15
N ILE A 191 18.20 21.39 -17.36
CA ILE A 191 17.58 22.60 -17.90
C ILE A 191 16.31 22.18 -18.63
N THR A 192 15.15 22.44 -18.03
CA THR A 192 13.87 21.99 -18.54
C THR A 192 13.11 23.10 -19.26
N CYS A 193 12.65 22.83 -20.48
CA CYS A 193 11.75 23.70 -21.22
C CYS A 193 10.30 23.29 -20.97
N LYS A 194 9.47 24.25 -20.59
CA LYS A 194 8.05 24.03 -20.27
C LYS A 194 7.22 25.26 -20.65
N TYR A 195 5.99 25.04 -21.11
CA TYR A 195 5.07 26.16 -21.34
C TYR A 195 4.64 26.80 -20.01
N LYS A 196 4.37 28.11 -20.02
CA LYS A 196 3.85 28.83 -18.87
C LYS A 196 2.52 28.18 -18.42
N GLU A 197 2.26 28.22 -17.14
CA GLU A 197 1.06 27.61 -16.54
C GLU A 197 -0.23 28.16 -17.16
N GLU A 198 -0.29 29.47 -17.35
CA GLU A 198 -1.41 30.16 -17.99
C GLU A 198 -1.80 29.66 -19.38
N MET A 199 -0.87 28.96 -20.06
CA MET A 199 -1.09 28.39 -21.41
C MET A 199 -1.54 26.93 -21.40
N ARG A 200 -1.56 26.27 -20.24
CA ARG A 200 -1.83 24.85 -20.09
C ARG A 200 -2.73 24.49 -18.89
N ASP A 201 -3.38 25.47 -18.30
CA ASP A 201 -4.24 25.34 -17.11
C ASP A 201 -5.63 24.77 -17.41
N THR A 202 -6.06 24.75 -18.69
CA THR A 202 -7.34 24.19 -19.10
C THR A 202 -7.20 23.26 -20.32
N PRO A 203 -8.11 22.27 -20.48
CA PRO A 203 -8.11 21.37 -21.63
C PRO A 203 -8.20 22.13 -22.97
N GLU A 204 -8.95 23.23 -23.02
CA GLU A 204 -9.15 24.04 -24.22
C GLU A 204 -7.86 24.74 -24.65
N LYS A 205 -7.08 25.25 -23.70
CA LYS A 205 -5.79 25.88 -24.00
C LYS A 205 -4.78 24.84 -24.47
N ILE A 206 -4.78 23.64 -23.88
CA ILE A 206 -3.94 22.54 -24.34
C ILE A 206 -4.34 22.09 -25.73
N ALA A 207 -5.64 21.97 -26.03
CA ALA A 207 -6.16 21.65 -27.36
C ALA A 207 -5.80 22.71 -28.41
N GLY A 208 -5.58 23.96 -27.99
CA GLY A 208 -5.16 25.08 -28.80
C GLY A 208 -3.65 25.19 -29.06
N LEU A 209 -2.81 24.34 -28.48
CA LEU A 209 -1.36 24.36 -28.70
C LEU A 209 -1.02 24.09 -30.15
N MET A 210 -0.06 24.83 -30.71
CA MET A 210 0.26 24.82 -32.13
C MET A 210 1.43 23.92 -32.48
N LEU A 211 1.19 22.99 -33.38
CA LEU A 211 2.21 22.19 -34.07
C LEU A 211 2.65 22.91 -35.35
N THR A 212 3.85 22.65 -35.81
CA THR A 212 4.34 23.16 -37.10
C THR A 212 4.56 21.99 -38.05
N SER A 213 3.83 21.92 -39.15
CA SER A 213 4.02 20.89 -40.17
C SER A 213 5.31 21.09 -40.95
N SER A 214 5.72 20.07 -41.72
CA SER A 214 6.87 20.13 -42.64
C SER A 214 6.76 21.25 -43.67
N THR A 215 5.53 21.69 -43.99
CA THR A 215 5.26 22.80 -44.91
C THR A 215 5.25 24.17 -44.22
N GLY A 216 5.48 24.24 -42.90
CA GLY A 216 5.44 25.48 -42.11
C GLY A 216 4.00 25.90 -41.67
N ALA A 217 2.98 25.12 -41.97
CA ALA A 217 1.61 25.41 -41.53
C ALA A 217 1.47 25.19 -40.03
N LYS A 218 0.73 26.11 -39.35
CA LYS A 218 0.41 26.01 -37.92
C LYS A 218 -0.90 25.24 -37.74
N ILE A 219 -0.85 24.11 -37.02
CA ILE A 219 -1.94 23.18 -36.82
C ILE A 219 -2.22 23.09 -35.34
N PRO A 220 -3.42 23.43 -34.84
CA PRO A 220 -3.76 23.27 -33.45
C PRO A 220 -3.84 21.77 -33.08
N LEU A 221 -3.45 21.42 -31.86
CA LEU A 221 -3.44 20.04 -31.34
C LEU A 221 -4.83 19.38 -31.48
N SER A 222 -5.91 20.15 -31.33
CA SER A 222 -7.29 19.68 -31.50
C SER A 222 -7.63 19.10 -32.88
N GLN A 223 -6.85 19.40 -33.90
CA GLN A 223 -7.05 18.81 -35.26
C GLN A 223 -6.39 17.44 -35.40
N VAL A 224 -5.45 17.10 -34.54
CA VAL A 224 -4.67 15.85 -34.59
C VAL A 224 -4.79 14.99 -33.33
N ALA A 225 -5.46 15.51 -32.30
CA ALA A 225 -5.72 14.78 -31.06
C ALA A 225 -7.03 15.25 -30.40
N GLU A 226 -7.70 14.33 -29.73
CA GLU A 226 -8.82 14.63 -28.85
C GLU A 226 -8.28 14.87 -27.43
N VAL A 227 -8.58 16.04 -26.87
CA VAL A 227 -8.19 16.42 -25.49
C VAL A 227 -9.44 16.38 -24.63
N LYS A 228 -9.49 15.46 -23.65
CA LYS A 228 -10.65 15.29 -22.78
C LYS A 228 -10.28 14.97 -21.33
N LEU A 229 -11.12 15.40 -20.42
CA LEU A 229 -11.07 14.95 -19.03
C LEU A 229 -11.77 13.58 -18.91
N SER A 230 -11.10 12.64 -18.30
CA SER A 230 -11.62 11.30 -18.01
C SER A 230 -11.32 10.95 -16.56
N VAL A 231 -12.16 10.14 -15.96
CA VAL A 231 -11.89 9.57 -14.63
C VAL A 231 -11.29 8.19 -14.82
N GLY A 232 -10.09 8.01 -14.32
CA GLY A 232 -9.36 6.74 -14.42
C GLY A 232 -8.70 6.35 -13.10
N GLU A 233 -8.33 5.08 -12.98
CA GLU A 233 -7.61 4.58 -11.79
C GLU A 233 -6.26 5.29 -11.68
N SER A 234 -5.93 5.71 -10.47
CA SER A 234 -4.65 6.37 -10.15
C SER A 234 -3.48 5.40 -10.27
N THR A 235 -3.69 4.17 -9.82
CA THR A 235 -2.69 3.11 -9.77
C THR A 235 -3.29 1.79 -10.21
N ILE A 236 -2.57 1.05 -11.06
CA ILE A 236 -2.95 -0.28 -11.52
C ILE A 236 -1.97 -1.30 -10.95
N THR A 237 -2.38 -1.99 -9.90
CA THR A 237 -1.57 -3.02 -9.25
C THR A 237 -1.82 -4.39 -9.88
N ARG A 238 -0.74 -5.14 -10.08
CA ARG A 238 -0.79 -6.50 -10.63
C ARG A 238 0.02 -7.46 -9.79
N GLU A 239 -0.53 -8.65 -9.62
CA GLU A 239 0.18 -9.79 -9.05
C GLU A 239 0.01 -11.00 -9.98
N MET A 240 1.13 -11.63 -10.36
CA MET A 240 1.15 -12.69 -11.40
C MET A 240 0.39 -12.30 -12.67
N ASN A 241 0.62 -11.07 -13.13
CA ASN A 241 -0.02 -10.43 -14.29
C ASN A 241 -1.54 -10.21 -14.19
N ARG A 242 -2.19 -10.53 -13.07
CA ARG A 242 -3.61 -10.27 -12.82
C ARG A 242 -3.79 -8.94 -12.07
N ARG A 243 -4.71 -8.11 -12.54
CA ARG A 243 -5.08 -6.86 -11.87
C ARG A 243 -5.80 -7.16 -10.56
N HIS A 244 -5.53 -6.38 -9.52
CA HIS A 244 -6.25 -6.49 -8.26
C HIS A 244 -6.37 -5.16 -7.54
N LEU A 245 -7.34 -5.06 -6.65
CA LEU A 245 -7.43 -4.06 -5.59
C LEU A 245 -7.24 -4.75 -4.25
N THR A 246 -6.62 -4.04 -3.31
CA THR A 246 -6.30 -4.57 -1.99
C THR A 246 -7.11 -3.83 -0.93
N VAL A 247 -7.93 -4.56 -0.20
CA VAL A 247 -8.54 -4.07 1.05
C VAL A 247 -7.59 -4.40 2.17
N LYS A 248 -7.10 -3.39 2.86
CA LYS A 248 -6.18 -3.50 3.98
C LYS A 248 -6.91 -3.35 5.30
N LEU A 249 -6.45 -4.05 6.33
CA LEU A 249 -6.97 -3.93 7.69
C LEU A 249 -5.95 -4.39 8.71
N ASN A 250 -6.07 -3.86 9.91
CA ASN A 250 -5.34 -4.31 11.10
C ASN A 250 -6.30 -4.98 12.08
N LEU A 251 -5.75 -5.82 12.96
CA LEU A 251 -6.54 -6.52 13.97
C LEU A 251 -6.21 -5.98 15.35
N ARG A 252 -7.22 -5.65 16.16
CA ARG A 252 -7.03 -5.14 17.49
C ARG A 252 -7.93 -5.84 18.50
N GLY A 253 -7.33 -6.38 19.58
CA GLY A 253 -8.07 -6.98 20.69
C GLY A 253 -8.78 -8.32 20.39
N ARG A 254 -8.36 -9.04 19.34
CA ARG A 254 -8.93 -10.33 18.92
C ARG A 254 -7.89 -11.22 18.26
N ASP A 255 -8.04 -12.53 18.39
CA ASP A 255 -7.18 -13.49 17.70
C ASP A 255 -7.50 -13.60 16.21
N LEU A 256 -6.48 -13.87 15.41
CA LEU A 256 -6.53 -13.92 13.95
C LEU A 256 -7.46 -15.03 13.43
N ALA A 257 -7.43 -16.22 14.04
CA ALA A 257 -8.16 -17.38 13.52
C ALA A 257 -9.69 -17.20 13.64
N SER A 258 -10.16 -16.74 14.81
CA SER A 258 -11.59 -16.47 15.04
C SER A 258 -12.08 -15.30 14.18
N PHE A 259 -11.24 -14.27 14.00
CA PHE A 259 -11.55 -13.14 13.13
C PHE A 259 -11.75 -13.59 11.68
N LEU A 260 -10.79 -14.32 11.11
CA LEU A 260 -10.85 -14.75 9.71
C LEU A 260 -12.06 -15.63 9.41
N LYS A 261 -12.41 -16.53 10.34
CA LYS A 261 -13.58 -17.40 10.17
C LYS A 261 -14.88 -16.57 10.11
N GLU A 262 -15.03 -15.58 10.99
CA GLU A 262 -16.21 -14.71 10.97
C GLU A 262 -16.18 -13.77 9.75
N ALA A 263 -15.05 -13.16 9.45
CA ALA A 263 -14.87 -12.26 8.33
C ALA A 263 -15.18 -12.94 6.99
N GLN A 264 -14.70 -14.17 6.80
CA GLN A 264 -15.03 -14.95 5.60
C GLN A 264 -16.52 -15.22 5.48
N ASN A 265 -17.19 -15.62 6.55
CA ASN A 265 -18.63 -15.85 6.55
C ASN A 265 -19.41 -14.55 6.24
N VAL A 266 -18.96 -13.42 6.75
CA VAL A 266 -19.59 -12.12 6.51
C VAL A 266 -19.41 -11.69 5.05
N ILE A 267 -18.23 -11.88 4.47
CA ILE A 267 -17.99 -11.62 3.04
C ILE A 267 -18.89 -12.51 2.18
N ASP A 268 -18.90 -13.81 2.43
CA ASP A 268 -19.68 -14.78 1.64
C ASP A 268 -21.19 -14.54 1.73
N ALA A 269 -21.67 -13.97 2.85
CA ALA A 269 -23.09 -13.68 3.07
C ALA A 269 -23.54 -12.30 2.53
N LYS A 270 -22.64 -11.30 2.52
CA LYS A 270 -23.03 -9.90 2.24
C LYS A 270 -22.52 -9.38 0.91
N VAL A 271 -21.50 -10.01 0.31
CA VAL A 271 -20.88 -9.51 -0.93
C VAL A 271 -21.21 -10.45 -2.08
N ASP A 272 -21.99 -9.94 -3.02
CA ASP A 272 -22.39 -10.71 -4.22
C ASP A 272 -21.49 -10.31 -5.40
N TYR A 273 -20.84 -11.33 -6.01
CA TYR A 273 -19.99 -11.16 -7.19
C TYR A 273 -19.88 -12.43 -8.00
N ASP A 274 -19.61 -12.30 -9.29
CA ASP A 274 -19.41 -13.41 -10.20
C ASP A 274 -18.06 -14.10 -9.92
N LYS A 275 -18.11 -15.24 -9.20
CA LYS A 275 -16.93 -16.02 -8.82
C LYS A 275 -16.17 -16.63 -10.01
N SER A 276 -16.74 -16.60 -11.21
CA SER A 276 -16.06 -17.04 -12.44
C SER A 276 -15.11 -15.98 -12.99
N LYS A 277 -15.39 -14.70 -12.77
CA LYS A 277 -14.63 -13.55 -13.29
C LYS A 277 -13.77 -12.89 -12.21
N TYR A 278 -14.24 -12.90 -10.98
CA TYR A 278 -13.58 -12.23 -9.86
C TYR A 278 -13.12 -13.26 -8.82
N THR A 279 -11.96 -13.03 -8.25
CA THR A 279 -11.40 -13.89 -7.21
C THR A 279 -11.04 -13.07 -5.99
N VAL A 280 -11.54 -13.46 -4.82
CA VAL A 280 -11.20 -12.84 -3.54
C VAL A 280 -10.24 -13.75 -2.79
N LYS A 281 -9.09 -13.23 -2.36
CA LYS A 281 -8.08 -13.98 -1.60
C LYS A 281 -7.62 -13.21 -0.38
N TRP A 282 -7.48 -13.90 0.72
CA TRP A 282 -6.81 -13.41 1.90
C TRP A 282 -5.29 -13.50 1.73
N GLY A 283 -4.58 -12.50 2.24
CA GLY A 283 -3.11 -12.43 2.24
C GLY A 283 -2.58 -11.76 3.51
N GLY A 284 -1.29 -11.44 3.49
CA GLY A 284 -0.61 -10.83 4.62
C GLY A 284 -0.12 -11.85 5.64
N ALA A 285 -0.13 -11.48 6.92
CA ALA A 285 0.33 -12.33 8.03
C ALA A 285 -0.33 -13.71 8.04
N PHE A 286 -1.59 -13.79 7.62
CA PHE A 286 -2.33 -15.05 7.53
C PHE A 286 -1.70 -16.05 6.55
N GLU A 287 -1.30 -15.62 5.37
CA GLU A 287 -0.73 -16.54 4.38
C GLU A 287 0.59 -17.13 4.88
N ASN A 288 1.43 -16.32 5.53
CA ASN A 288 2.67 -16.78 6.11
C ASN A 288 2.44 -17.70 7.30
N GLN A 289 1.49 -17.38 8.16
CA GLN A 289 1.11 -18.23 9.27
C GLN A 289 0.60 -19.59 8.77
N ASN A 290 -0.26 -19.60 7.76
CA ASN A 290 -0.78 -20.86 7.18
C ASN A 290 0.31 -21.68 6.50
N ARG A 291 1.24 -21.04 5.78
CA ARG A 291 2.44 -21.70 5.23
C ARG A 291 3.32 -22.28 6.33
N ALA A 292 3.53 -21.53 7.42
CA ALA A 292 4.30 -22.00 8.57
C ALA A 292 3.63 -23.22 9.22
N TYR A 293 2.33 -23.17 9.47
CA TYR A 293 1.57 -24.32 10.00
C TYR A 293 1.65 -25.54 9.12
N THR A 294 1.47 -25.37 7.82
CA THR A 294 1.55 -26.49 6.86
C THR A 294 2.94 -27.11 6.84
N ARG A 295 4.00 -26.31 6.88
CA ARG A 295 5.37 -26.83 6.96
C ARG A 295 5.66 -27.49 8.29
N LEU A 296 5.26 -26.90 9.39
CA LEU A 296 5.46 -27.44 10.74
C LEU A 296 4.68 -28.76 10.92
N SER A 297 3.47 -28.88 10.39
CA SER A 297 2.67 -30.10 10.47
C SER A 297 3.32 -31.31 9.78
N VAL A 298 4.22 -31.08 8.82
CA VAL A 298 5.01 -32.13 8.16
C VAL A 298 6.37 -32.35 8.86
N ILE A 299 7.07 -31.24 9.15
CA ILE A 299 8.43 -31.30 9.69
C ILE A 299 8.43 -31.85 11.12
N LEU A 300 7.45 -31.47 11.96
CA LEU A 300 7.42 -31.85 13.37
C LEU A 300 7.23 -33.34 13.58
N PRO A 301 6.25 -34.04 12.94
CA PRO A 301 6.15 -35.50 13.02
C PRO A 301 7.38 -36.22 12.46
N LEU A 302 7.94 -35.71 11.35
CA LEU A 302 9.14 -36.30 10.74
C LEU A 302 10.34 -36.23 11.69
N THR A 303 10.55 -35.08 12.35
CA THR A 303 11.63 -34.87 13.33
C THR A 303 11.44 -35.78 14.55
N LEU A 304 10.20 -35.88 15.06
CA LEU A 304 9.90 -36.78 16.19
C LEU A 304 10.14 -38.24 15.81
N MET A 305 9.79 -38.62 14.58
CA MET A 305 10.05 -39.98 14.06
C MET A 305 11.55 -40.24 13.94
N CYS A 306 12.33 -39.34 13.38
CA CYS A 306 13.80 -39.47 13.33
C CYS A 306 14.41 -39.54 14.71
N MET A 307 13.97 -38.71 15.67
CA MET A 307 14.41 -38.72 17.04
C MET A 307 14.08 -40.06 17.73
N PHE A 308 12.89 -40.62 17.48
CA PHE A 308 12.49 -41.89 18.00
C PHE A 308 13.38 -43.03 17.46
N ILE A 309 13.69 -43.03 16.15
CA ILE A 309 14.58 -44.00 15.53
C ILE A 309 15.98 -43.98 16.15
N LEU A 310 16.54 -42.77 16.34
CA LEU A 310 17.86 -42.60 16.95
C LEU A 310 17.87 -43.05 18.41
N LEU A 311 16.85 -42.74 19.18
CA LEU A 311 16.71 -43.22 20.58
C LEU A 311 16.55 -44.74 20.63
N TYR A 312 15.80 -45.33 19.74
CA TYR A 312 15.66 -46.76 19.64
C TYR A 312 16.98 -47.45 19.28
N ALA A 313 17.73 -46.91 18.33
CA ALA A 313 19.05 -47.40 17.98
C ALA A 313 20.05 -47.35 19.16
N THR A 314 19.93 -46.30 20.01
CA THR A 314 20.80 -46.13 21.16
C THR A 314 20.44 -47.04 22.34
N PHE A 315 19.14 -47.18 22.63
CA PHE A 315 18.70 -47.94 23.84
C PHE A 315 18.32 -49.38 23.54
N GLY A 316 18.09 -49.75 22.29
CA GLY A 316 17.71 -51.12 21.88
C GLY A 316 16.33 -51.56 22.39
N LYS A 317 15.57 -50.71 23.05
CA LYS A 317 14.26 -50.99 23.66
C LYS A 317 13.23 -49.93 23.39
N PHE A 318 12.11 -50.31 22.82
CA PHE A 318 10.97 -49.46 22.48
C PHE A 318 10.42 -48.66 23.67
N ARG A 319 10.33 -49.29 24.83
CA ARG A 319 9.83 -48.69 26.08
C ARG A 319 10.71 -47.54 26.57
N GLN A 320 12.02 -47.65 26.45
CA GLN A 320 12.96 -46.62 26.87
C GLN A 320 12.95 -45.42 25.90
N ALA A 321 12.97 -45.68 24.61
CA ALA A 321 12.87 -44.64 23.60
C ALA A 321 11.55 -43.85 23.72
N GLY A 322 10.42 -44.52 23.94
CA GLY A 322 9.11 -43.87 24.13
C GLY A 322 9.05 -43.06 25.42
N LEU A 323 9.67 -43.55 26.51
CA LEU A 323 9.70 -42.83 27.78
C LEU A 323 10.51 -41.52 27.67
N VAL A 324 11.66 -41.54 27.01
CA VAL A 324 12.44 -40.33 26.73
C VAL A 324 11.68 -39.36 25.83
N LEU A 325 11.03 -39.87 24.77
CA LEU A 325 10.27 -39.01 23.88
C LEU A 325 9.05 -38.36 24.56
N SER A 326 8.48 -39.02 25.60
CA SER A 326 7.34 -38.44 26.35
C SER A 326 7.70 -37.21 27.18
N ILE A 327 8.99 -36.88 27.32
CA ILE A 327 9.45 -35.64 27.93
C ILE A 327 9.09 -34.43 27.06
N VAL A 328 9.04 -34.59 25.73
CA VAL A 328 8.74 -33.49 24.78
C VAL A 328 7.36 -32.86 25.01
N PRO A 329 6.24 -33.62 25.04
CA PRO A 329 4.94 -33.04 25.36
C PRO A 329 4.87 -32.48 26.80
N LEU A 330 5.56 -33.06 27.74
CA LEU A 330 5.60 -32.56 29.11
C LEU A 330 6.34 -31.19 29.19
N ALA A 331 7.45 -31.04 28.47
CA ALA A 331 8.18 -29.77 28.35
C ALA A 331 7.33 -28.67 27.65
N LEU A 332 6.62 -29.04 26.61
CA LEU A 332 5.68 -28.12 25.94
C LEU A 332 4.56 -27.66 26.86
N PHE A 333 3.97 -28.59 27.61
CA PHE A 333 2.95 -28.29 28.62
C PHE A 333 3.49 -27.34 29.70
N GLY A 334 4.70 -27.60 30.22
CA GLY A 334 5.36 -26.74 31.20
C GLY A 334 5.62 -25.32 30.65
N GLY A 335 6.07 -25.22 29.40
CA GLY A 335 6.28 -23.95 28.73
C GLY A 335 4.98 -23.14 28.56
N MET A 336 3.89 -23.79 28.10
CA MET A 336 2.57 -23.17 27.97
C MET A 336 2.02 -22.70 29.33
N LEU A 337 2.20 -23.47 30.35
CA LEU A 337 1.76 -23.13 31.72
C LEU A 337 2.52 -21.92 32.25
N ALA A 338 3.84 -21.86 32.02
CA ALA A 338 4.67 -20.73 32.41
C ALA A 338 4.27 -19.42 31.67
N LEU A 339 3.97 -19.50 30.38
CA LEU A 339 3.48 -18.36 29.61
C LEU A 339 2.12 -17.87 30.13
N ASN A 340 1.21 -18.81 30.43
CA ASN A 340 -0.13 -18.47 30.95
C ASN A 340 0.00 -17.77 32.32
N VAL A 341 0.84 -18.28 33.23
CA VAL A 341 1.07 -17.68 34.55
C VAL A 341 1.67 -16.26 34.44
N ARG A 342 2.50 -16.01 33.41
CA ARG A 342 3.07 -14.68 33.16
C ARG A 342 2.15 -13.76 32.35
N GLY A 343 0.97 -14.20 31.91
CA GLY A 343 0.04 -13.43 31.08
C GLY A 343 0.59 -13.08 29.69
N MET A 344 1.57 -13.85 29.19
CA MET A 344 2.18 -13.63 27.88
C MET A 344 1.42 -14.41 26.81
N THR A 345 1.22 -13.79 25.66
CA THR A 345 0.65 -14.46 24.48
C THR A 345 1.68 -15.31 23.76
N LEU A 346 1.24 -16.45 23.22
CA LEU A 346 2.10 -17.35 22.43
C LEU A 346 2.30 -16.70 21.05
N ASN A 347 3.55 -16.42 20.71
CA ASN A 347 3.93 -15.95 19.38
C ASN A 347 4.75 -17.02 18.66
N VAL A 348 4.54 -17.17 17.33
CA VAL A 348 5.20 -18.17 16.49
C VAL A 348 6.46 -17.61 15.81
N SER A 349 6.78 -16.34 16.04
CA SER A 349 7.99 -15.68 15.52
C SER A 349 9.17 -15.81 16.45
#